data_9f5d6efb49dfcaba5af46d33a4cfb345
#
_entry.id   9f5d6efb49dfcaba5af46d33a4cfb345
#
_cell.length_a   1.000
_cell.length_b   1.000
_cell.length_c   1.000
_cell.angle_alpha   90.00
_cell.angle_beta   90.00
_cell.angle_gamma   90.00
#
_symmetry.space_group_name_H-M   'P 1'
#
loop_
_entity.id
_entity.type
_entity.pdbx_description
1 polymer ?
#
loop_
_entity_poly.entity_id
_entity_poly.type
_entity_poly.pdbx_seq_one_letter_code
_entity_poly.pdbx_strand_id
1 'polypeptide(L)'
;MPATRDGKTWRSQFYYEDWQGVRHKKNKRGFKTKAEAEEWERNFRQQQRKDLDINFENFVEIYFADMENRLRESTIKNKRYVFDLKVTPYFKKKKMCEIKTADIRAWQNELIKQGYAQTYLKSINNQLAALFNYAVRYYDLKDNPCRKAGSIGKSKADDMEFWTKQEFKQFLPSMDKKPEARMAFMLLYWTGMRIGELLALTYEDIDLEKRIISISKSYQRLDGKDVITPPKTPKSNRKITIPPFLAEELKEYCSRLYGIMPNERMFRFTKSYMEHEIVRGIKETGVKRIRIHDLRHSHASLLVELGFQPLAIAERLGHEKIETTLNTYSHLYPNKQAELADRLELENEEDEL
;
A
#
# COMPACT_ATOMS: atom_id res chain seq x y z
N MET A 1 -32.82 -4.79 38.44
CA MET A 1 -33.49 -5.22 39.70
C MET A 1 -33.37 -4.05 40.65
N PRO A 2 -34.38 -3.79 41.50
CA PRO A 2 -34.26 -2.70 42.46
C PRO A 2 -33.09 -2.95 43.42
N ALA A 3 -32.43 -1.88 43.86
CA ALA A 3 -31.41 -1.99 44.91
C ALA A 3 -31.98 -2.60 46.20
N THR A 4 -31.22 -3.48 46.83
CA THR A 4 -31.66 -4.19 48.04
C THR A 4 -30.91 -3.68 49.26
N ARG A 5 -31.58 -3.74 50.43
CA ARG A 5 -31.01 -3.32 51.70
C ARG A 5 -29.96 -4.32 52.18
N ASP A 6 -28.81 -3.86 52.63
CA ASP A 6 -27.70 -4.67 53.12
C ASP A 6 -27.24 -4.10 54.47
N GLY A 7 -27.90 -4.54 55.54
CA GLY A 7 -27.74 -4.00 56.88
C GLY A 7 -28.17 -2.54 56.98
N LYS A 8 -27.23 -1.65 57.35
CA LYS A 8 -27.41 -0.18 57.42
C LYS A 8 -27.21 0.54 56.09
N THR A 9 -26.79 -0.18 55.04
CA THR A 9 -26.48 0.37 53.71
C THR A 9 -27.32 -0.28 52.61
N TRP A 10 -27.17 0.19 51.37
CA TRP A 10 -27.83 -0.39 50.20
C TRP A 10 -26.78 -1.05 49.30
N ARG A 11 -27.21 -2.08 48.55
CA ARG A 11 -26.43 -2.74 47.51
C ARG A 11 -27.18 -2.75 46.20
N SER A 12 -26.44 -2.61 45.08
CA SER A 12 -26.92 -2.88 43.74
C SER A 12 -26.28 -4.16 43.22
N GLN A 13 -27.14 -5.11 42.78
CA GLN A 13 -26.71 -6.37 42.18
C GLN A 13 -27.56 -6.65 40.95
N PHE A 14 -26.90 -6.78 39.80
CA PHE A 14 -27.58 -7.01 38.53
C PHE A 14 -26.70 -7.82 37.58
N TYR A 15 -27.31 -8.31 36.49
CA TYR A 15 -26.64 -8.93 35.38
C TYR A 15 -26.55 -7.92 34.23
N TYR A 16 -25.46 -7.98 33.50
CA TYR A 16 -25.27 -7.24 32.26
C TYR A 16 -24.62 -8.18 31.23
N GLU A 17 -24.80 -7.89 29.96
CA GLU A 17 -24.12 -8.57 28.85
C GLU A 17 -22.95 -7.72 28.40
N ASP A 18 -21.80 -8.37 28.20
CA ASP A 18 -20.65 -7.70 27.60
C ASP A 18 -20.84 -7.54 26.09
N TRP A 19 -19.84 -6.97 25.45
CA TRP A 19 -19.83 -6.76 24.00
C TRP A 19 -19.88 -8.08 23.18
N GLN A 20 -19.58 -9.23 23.76
CA GLN A 20 -19.71 -10.56 23.15
C GLN A 20 -21.09 -11.21 23.41
N GLY A 21 -21.97 -10.54 24.14
CA GLY A 21 -23.26 -11.12 24.58
C GLY A 21 -23.13 -12.07 25.77
N VAL A 22 -21.94 -12.13 26.40
CA VAL A 22 -21.74 -12.98 27.59
C VAL A 22 -22.31 -12.31 28.83
N ARG A 23 -23.10 -13.04 29.59
CA ARG A 23 -23.81 -12.55 30.78
C ARG A 23 -22.90 -12.56 32.00
N HIS A 24 -22.66 -11.37 32.57
CA HIS A 24 -21.88 -11.17 33.80
C HIS A 24 -22.73 -10.69 34.95
N LYS A 25 -22.29 -11.00 36.17
CA LYS A 25 -22.95 -10.53 37.41
C LYS A 25 -22.10 -9.42 38.03
N LYS A 26 -22.71 -8.24 38.30
CA LYS A 26 -22.09 -7.13 39.03
C LYS A 26 -22.77 -6.94 40.38
N ASN A 27 -21.94 -6.71 41.41
CA ASN A 27 -22.43 -6.47 42.78
C ASN A 27 -21.57 -5.37 43.41
N LYS A 28 -22.21 -4.30 43.93
CA LYS A 28 -21.53 -3.24 44.70
C LYS A 28 -22.38 -2.91 45.91
N ARG A 29 -21.72 -2.79 47.08
CA ARG A 29 -22.35 -2.56 48.40
C ARG A 29 -21.87 -1.22 48.95
N GLY A 30 -22.52 -0.76 50.05
CA GLY A 30 -22.05 0.40 50.81
C GLY A 30 -22.66 1.74 50.39
N PHE A 31 -23.74 1.76 49.60
CA PHE A 31 -24.44 2.98 49.25
C PHE A 31 -25.26 3.50 50.46
N LYS A 32 -25.26 4.82 50.65
CA LYS A 32 -25.99 5.42 51.76
C LYS A 32 -27.52 5.41 51.55
N THR A 33 -27.94 5.53 50.28
CA THR A 33 -29.35 5.57 49.92
C THR A 33 -29.68 4.59 48.81
N LYS A 34 -30.96 4.22 48.68
CA LYS A 34 -31.46 3.40 47.56
C LYS A 34 -31.27 4.11 46.22
N ALA A 35 -31.53 5.43 46.18
CA ALA A 35 -31.39 6.25 44.98
C ALA A 35 -29.96 6.25 44.46
N GLU A 36 -28.97 6.37 45.37
CA GLU A 36 -27.55 6.33 45.00
C GLU A 36 -27.13 4.97 44.38
N ALA A 37 -27.65 3.86 44.92
CA ALA A 37 -27.41 2.54 44.40
C ALA A 37 -28.03 2.32 43.00
N GLU A 38 -29.25 2.82 42.78
CA GLU A 38 -29.98 2.76 41.51
C GLU A 38 -29.38 3.69 40.46
N GLU A 39 -28.92 4.88 40.87
CA GLU A 39 -28.19 5.79 39.99
C GLU A 39 -26.85 5.20 39.53
N TRP A 40 -26.13 4.56 40.47
CA TRP A 40 -24.88 3.88 40.11
C TRP A 40 -25.15 2.73 39.12
N GLU A 41 -26.22 1.93 39.26
CA GLU A 41 -26.59 0.89 38.30
C GLU A 41 -26.90 1.48 36.92
N ARG A 42 -27.69 2.59 36.84
CA ARG A 42 -28.01 3.27 35.61
C ARG A 42 -26.74 3.77 34.89
N ASN A 43 -25.87 4.43 35.66
CA ASN A 43 -24.58 4.94 35.09
C ASN A 43 -23.70 3.80 34.62
N PHE A 44 -23.61 2.69 35.38
CA PHE A 44 -22.86 1.51 34.99
C PHE A 44 -23.40 0.87 33.71
N ARG A 45 -24.73 0.66 33.62
CA ARG A 45 -25.38 0.10 32.42
C ARG A 45 -25.25 1.03 31.21
N GLN A 46 -25.24 2.35 31.43
CA GLN A 46 -25.06 3.35 30.40
C GLN A 46 -23.60 3.39 29.90
N GLN A 47 -22.64 3.20 30.78
CA GLN A 47 -21.22 3.07 30.46
C GLN A 47 -20.92 1.74 29.74
N GLN A 48 -21.42 0.61 30.26
CA GLN A 48 -21.19 -0.72 29.66
C GLN A 48 -21.78 -0.89 28.25
N ARG A 49 -22.83 -0.17 27.91
CA ARG A 49 -23.38 -0.14 26.55
C ARG A 49 -22.52 0.66 25.56
N LYS A 50 -21.50 1.38 26.06
CA LYS A 50 -20.69 2.32 25.28
C LYS A 50 -19.19 2.04 25.29
N ASP A 51 -18.71 1.20 26.18
CA ASP A 51 -17.27 1.02 26.36
C ASP A 51 -16.82 -0.37 25.87
N LEU A 52 -15.96 -0.37 24.87
CA LEU A 52 -15.30 -1.55 24.33
C LEU A 52 -14.27 -2.07 25.37
N ASP A 53 -14.75 -2.82 26.37
CA ASP A 53 -13.96 -3.34 27.51
C ASP A 53 -13.23 -4.65 27.13
N ILE A 54 -12.41 -4.59 26.09
CA ILE A 54 -11.57 -5.70 25.61
C ILE A 54 -10.11 -5.28 25.56
N ASN A 55 -9.20 -6.18 25.86
CA ASN A 55 -7.78 -5.93 25.67
C ASN A 55 -7.45 -5.68 24.20
N PHE A 56 -6.53 -4.75 23.97
CA PHE A 56 -6.10 -4.35 22.63
C PHE A 56 -5.66 -5.56 21.78
N GLU A 57 -4.85 -6.47 22.35
CA GLU A 57 -4.35 -7.66 21.66
C GLU A 57 -5.51 -8.56 21.17
N ASN A 58 -6.51 -8.81 22.01
CA ASN A 58 -7.68 -9.61 21.61
C ASN A 58 -8.53 -8.89 20.54
N PHE A 59 -8.64 -7.56 20.62
CA PHE A 59 -9.35 -6.80 19.60
C PHE A 59 -8.62 -6.79 18.26
N VAL A 60 -7.28 -6.79 18.26
CA VAL A 60 -6.48 -6.95 17.05
C VAL A 60 -6.80 -8.27 16.34
N GLU A 61 -6.97 -9.38 17.09
CA GLU A 61 -7.32 -10.67 16.47
C GLU A 61 -8.73 -10.65 15.86
N ILE A 62 -9.70 -10.02 16.52
CA ILE A 62 -11.05 -9.83 15.97
C ILE A 62 -11.00 -9.01 14.67
N TYR A 63 -10.22 -7.91 14.67
CA TYR A 63 -10.04 -7.08 13.50
C TYR A 63 -9.45 -7.86 12.33
N PHE A 64 -8.42 -8.67 12.57
CA PHE A 64 -7.80 -9.44 11.50
C PHE A 64 -8.67 -10.58 10.99
N ALA A 65 -9.44 -11.26 11.87
CA ALA A 65 -10.37 -12.29 11.46
C ALA A 65 -11.45 -11.77 10.48
N ASP A 66 -11.96 -10.54 10.70
CA ASP A 66 -12.89 -9.91 9.75
C ASP A 66 -12.17 -9.44 8.48
N MET A 67 -10.95 -8.89 8.60
CA MET A 67 -10.19 -8.38 7.46
C MET A 67 -9.68 -9.47 6.51
N GLU A 68 -9.45 -10.70 6.98
CA GLU A 68 -9.02 -11.84 6.15
C GLU A 68 -10.00 -12.13 5.01
N ASN A 69 -11.29 -11.92 5.23
CA ASN A 69 -12.32 -12.09 4.20
C ASN A 69 -12.46 -10.89 3.24
N ARG A 70 -11.83 -9.75 3.54
CA ARG A 70 -12.02 -8.48 2.82
C ARG A 70 -10.77 -8.00 2.10
N LEU A 71 -9.61 -8.42 2.54
CA LEU A 71 -8.32 -7.95 2.04
C LEU A 71 -7.54 -9.09 1.39
N ARG A 72 -6.66 -8.73 0.44
CA ARG A 72 -5.74 -9.69 -0.14
C ARG A 72 -4.76 -10.21 0.91
N GLU A 73 -4.38 -11.47 0.81
CA GLU A 73 -3.44 -12.15 1.72
C GLU A 73 -2.15 -11.34 1.96
N SER A 74 -1.53 -10.82 0.89
CA SER A 74 -0.33 -9.99 1.01
C SER A 74 -0.54 -8.71 1.83
N THR A 75 -1.75 -8.12 1.77
CA THR A 75 -2.10 -6.94 2.56
C THR A 75 -2.25 -7.31 4.03
N ILE A 76 -2.91 -8.43 4.32
CA ILE A 76 -3.06 -8.95 5.69
C ILE A 76 -1.69 -9.22 6.31
N LYS A 77 -0.80 -9.94 5.62
CA LYS A 77 0.56 -10.24 6.10
C LYS A 77 1.34 -8.98 6.44
N ASN A 78 1.33 -7.98 5.55
CA ASN A 78 2.01 -6.71 5.80
C ASN A 78 1.41 -5.95 6.99
N LYS A 79 0.08 -5.97 7.13
CA LYS A 79 -0.59 -5.34 8.27
C LYS A 79 -0.24 -6.06 9.58
N ARG A 80 -0.33 -7.40 9.62
CA ARG A 80 0.06 -8.19 10.80
C ARG A 80 1.50 -7.90 11.20
N TYR A 81 2.43 -7.93 10.26
CA TYR A 81 3.83 -7.62 10.52
C TYR A 81 4.01 -6.26 11.22
N VAL A 82 3.30 -5.22 10.77
CA VAL A 82 3.35 -3.89 11.41
C VAL A 82 2.73 -3.94 12.81
N PHE A 83 1.60 -4.63 12.97
CA PHE A 83 0.95 -4.75 14.29
C PHE A 83 1.84 -5.50 15.27
N ASP A 84 2.35 -6.67 14.89
CA ASP A 84 3.14 -7.55 15.76
C ASP A 84 4.43 -6.88 16.24
N LEU A 85 5.07 -6.09 15.38
CA LEU A 85 6.37 -5.48 15.70
C LEU A 85 6.29 -4.06 16.26
N LYS A 86 5.26 -3.27 15.92
CA LYS A 86 5.25 -1.82 16.17
C LYS A 86 4.07 -1.32 16.98
N VAL A 87 2.97 -2.05 16.99
CA VAL A 87 1.71 -1.58 17.58
C VAL A 87 1.32 -2.43 18.79
N THR A 88 1.12 -3.73 18.60
CA THR A 88 0.67 -4.64 19.66
C THR A 88 1.59 -4.66 20.88
N PRO A 89 2.93 -4.69 20.78
CA PRO A 89 3.79 -4.70 21.95
C PRO A 89 3.58 -3.52 22.89
N TYR A 90 3.20 -2.35 22.35
CA TYR A 90 2.98 -1.14 23.14
C TYR A 90 1.59 -1.14 23.84
N PHE A 91 0.55 -1.58 23.12
CA PHE A 91 -0.83 -1.43 23.59
C PHE A 91 -1.44 -2.70 24.20
N LYS A 92 -0.85 -3.89 24.03
CA LYS A 92 -1.44 -5.20 24.35
C LYS A 92 -2.09 -5.32 25.73
N LYS A 93 -1.53 -4.66 26.75
CA LYS A 93 -2.01 -4.72 28.13
C LYS A 93 -3.13 -3.73 28.44
N LYS A 94 -3.42 -2.79 27.54
CA LYS A 94 -4.47 -1.77 27.72
C LYS A 94 -5.80 -2.26 27.14
N LYS A 95 -6.89 -1.82 27.75
CA LYS A 95 -8.22 -2.01 27.17
C LYS A 95 -8.48 -0.96 26.08
N MET A 96 -9.23 -1.32 25.06
CA MET A 96 -9.55 -0.44 23.93
C MET A 96 -10.17 0.89 24.38
N CYS A 97 -11.11 0.84 25.34
CA CYS A 97 -11.76 2.03 25.92
C CYS A 97 -10.83 2.93 26.77
N GLU A 98 -9.72 2.38 27.26
CA GLU A 98 -8.75 3.10 28.12
C GLU A 98 -7.66 3.82 27.31
N ILE A 99 -7.48 3.48 26.03
CA ILE A 99 -6.45 4.10 25.19
C ILE A 99 -6.87 5.52 24.81
N LYS A 100 -6.14 6.49 25.35
CA LYS A 100 -6.41 7.94 25.17
C LYS A 100 -5.42 8.55 24.17
N THR A 101 -5.75 9.76 23.73
CA THR A 101 -4.88 10.57 22.86
C THR A 101 -3.44 10.71 23.38
N ALA A 102 -3.26 10.81 24.72
CA ALA A 102 -1.94 10.88 25.34
C ALA A 102 -1.12 9.60 25.11
N ASP A 103 -1.75 8.43 25.16
CA ASP A 103 -1.08 7.15 24.91
C ASP A 103 -0.63 7.03 23.46
N ILE A 104 -1.46 7.48 22.52
CA ILE A 104 -1.09 7.54 21.09
C ILE A 104 0.10 8.47 20.88
N ARG A 105 0.10 9.65 21.49
CA ARG A 105 1.22 10.61 21.39
C ARG A 105 2.51 10.06 21.96
N ALA A 106 2.46 9.36 23.10
CA ALA A 106 3.62 8.72 23.69
C ALA A 106 4.20 7.64 22.77
N TRP A 107 3.35 6.77 22.23
CA TRP A 107 3.74 5.75 21.25
C TRP A 107 4.33 6.36 19.97
N GLN A 108 3.72 7.42 19.42
CA GLN A 108 4.23 8.14 18.26
C GLN A 108 5.64 8.69 18.53
N ASN A 109 5.89 9.26 19.70
CA ASN A 109 7.19 9.80 20.08
C ASN A 109 8.25 8.68 20.17
N GLU A 110 7.91 7.49 20.67
CA GLU A 110 8.81 6.34 20.66
C GLU A 110 9.17 5.91 19.23
N LEU A 111 8.20 5.86 18.33
CA LEU A 111 8.45 5.52 16.92
C LEU A 111 9.35 6.55 16.23
N ILE A 112 9.14 7.84 16.49
CA ILE A 112 9.95 8.92 15.92
C ILE A 112 11.42 8.79 16.39
N LYS A 113 11.65 8.50 17.67
CA LYS A 113 12.99 8.30 18.22
C LYS A 113 13.75 7.14 17.58
N GLN A 114 13.04 6.16 17.00
CA GLN A 114 13.67 5.03 16.30
C GLN A 114 14.25 5.40 14.91
N GLY A 115 14.04 6.65 14.43
CA GLY A 115 14.66 7.14 13.20
C GLY A 115 14.10 6.55 11.91
N TYR A 116 12.89 6.01 11.91
CA TYR A 116 12.27 5.48 10.70
C TYR A 116 12.00 6.56 9.65
N ALA A 117 12.00 6.14 8.38
CA ALA A 117 11.63 7.00 7.26
C ALA A 117 10.21 7.60 7.46
N GLN A 118 10.04 8.87 7.08
CA GLN A 118 8.81 9.62 7.30
C GLN A 118 7.57 8.93 6.71
N THR A 119 7.70 8.34 5.53
CA THR A 119 6.62 7.59 4.88
C THR A 119 6.26 6.30 5.62
N TYR A 120 7.24 5.65 6.25
CA TYR A 120 7.01 4.46 7.06
C TYR A 120 6.31 4.81 8.38
N LEU A 121 6.73 5.89 9.07
CA LEU A 121 6.03 6.42 10.25
C LEU A 121 4.56 6.70 9.95
N LYS A 122 4.29 7.37 8.82
CA LYS A 122 2.92 7.62 8.35
C LYS A 122 2.13 6.34 8.13
N SER A 123 2.77 5.34 7.49
CA SER A 123 2.15 4.04 7.23
C SER A 123 1.76 3.32 8.53
N ILE A 124 2.67 3.24 9.51
CA ILE A 124 2.42 2.61 10.81
C ILE A 124 1.25 3.33 11.52
N ASN A 125 1.29 4.65 11.57
CA ASN A 125 0.23 5.46 12.20
C ASN A 125 -1.14 5.23 11.55
N ASN A 126 -1.19 5.15 10.22
CA ASN A 126 -2.42 4.88 9.48
C ASN A 126 -2.98 3.48 9.76
N GLN A 127 -2.13 2.48 10.01
CA GLN A 127 -2.57 1.14 10.38
C GLN A 127 -3.31 1.14 11.71
N LEU A 128 -2.75 1.80 12.74
CA LEU A 128 -3.40 1.94 14.04
C LEU A 128 -4.70 2.76 13.93
N ALA A 129 -4.68 3.86 13.19
CA ALA A 129 -5.87 4.68 12.96
C ALA A 129 -6.99 3.90 12.27
N ALA A 130 -6.65 2.98 11.36
CA ALA A 130 -7.63 2.09 10.69
C ALA A 130 -8.29 1.11 11.68
N LEU A 131 -7.54 0.53 12.61
CA LEU A 131 -8.09 -0.32 13.69
C LEU A 131 -9.08 0.46 14.55
N PHE A 132 -8.71 1.67 15.00
CA PHE A 132 -9.60 2.50 15.82
C PHE A 132 -10.82 2.98 15.03
N ASN A 133 -10.70 3.29 13.73
CA ASN A 133 -11.86 3.59 12.89
C ASN A 133 -12.80 2.38 12.77
N TYR A 134 -12.26 1.17 12.70
CA TYR A 134 -13.04 -0.06 12.69
C TYR A 134 -13.78 -0.25 14.02
N ALA A 135 -13.10 -0.01 15.16
CA ALA A 135 -13.70 -0.05 16.48
C ALA A 135 -14.85 0.96 16.65
N VAL A 136 -14.65 2.21 16.17
CA VAL A 136 -15.70 3.25 16.18
C VAL A 136 -16.89 2.84 15.33
N ARG A 137 -16.65 2.26 14.16
CA ARG A 137 -17.69 1.96 13.17
C ARG A 137 -18.54 0.75 13.54
N TYR A 138 -17.93 -0.28 14.13
CA TYR A 138 -18.58 -1.59 14.30
C TYR A 138 -18.71 -2.05 15.74
N TYR A 139 -18.02 -1.39 16.69
CA TYR A 139 -17.98 -1.80 18.09
C TYR A 139 -18.27 -0.65 19.07
N ASP A 140 -18.94 0.39 18.61
CA ASP A 140 -19.43 1.52 19.40
C ASP A 140 -18.36 2.23 20.26
N LEU A 141 -17.07 2.15 19.86
CA LEU A 141 -16.05 2.98 20.48
C LEU A 141 -16.38 4.46 20.21
N LYS A 142 -16.40 5.29 21.27
CA LYS A 142 -16.89 6.67 21.21
C LYS A 142 -16.19 7.55 20.16
N ASP A 143 -14.87 7.48 20.10
CA ASP A 143 -14.05 8.23 19.13
C ASP A 143 -12.71 7.53 18.87
N ASN A 144 -12.07 7.91 17.77
CA ASN A 144 -10.76 7.43 17.42
C ASN A 144 -9.67 8.32 18.03
N PRO A 145 -8.89 7.86 19.03
CA PRO A 145 -7.88 8.66 19.70
C PRO A 145 -6.73 9.10 18.77
N CYS A 146 -6.49 8.35 17.67
CA CYS A 146 -5.48 8.73 16.68
C CYS A 146 -5.86 10.01 15.91
N ARG A 147 -7.16 10.32 15.73
CA ARG A 147 -7.59 11.54 15.06
C ARG A 147 -7.20 12.78 15.86
N LYS A 148 -7.42 12.75 17.18
CA LYS A 148 -7.05 13.86 18.08
C LYS A 148 -5.53 13.99 18.28
N ALA A 149 -4.81 12.85 18.28
CA ALA A 149 -3.35 12.85 18.37
C ALA A 149 -2.69 13.48 17.13
N GLY A 150 -3.38 13.45 16.00
CA GLY A 150 -2.81 13.81 14.71
C GLY A 150 -1.95 12.69 14.13
N SER A 151 -1.52 12.88 12.90
CA SER A 151 -0.68 11.91 12.20
C SER A 151 0.80 12.27 12.32
N ILE A 152 1.68 11.28 12.23
CA ILE A 152 3.13 11.46 12.13
C ILE A 152 3.64 11.07 10.75
N GLY A 153 4.80 11.59 10.38
CA GLY A 153 5.44 11.34 9.10
C GLY A 153 4.80 12.06 7.91
N LYS A 154 5.38 11.88 6.72
CA LYS A 154 4.96 12.51 5.46
C LYS A 154 4.27 11.49 4.55
N SER A 155 3.32 11.95 3.74
CA SER A 155 2.60 11.09 2.78
C SER A 155 3.40 10.80 1.51
N LYS A 156 4.28 11.71 1.12
CA LYS A 156 5.16 11.56 -0.04
C LYS A 156 6.59 11.35 0.43
N ALA A 157 7.33 10.49 -0.27
CA ALA A 157 8.78 10.44 -0.17
C ALA A 157 9.38 11.73 -0.75
N ASP A 158 10.65 11.96 -0.45
CA ASP A 158 11.44 12.98 -1.15
C ASP A 158 11.52 12.64 -2.65
N ASP A 159 12.14 13.51 -3.45
CA ASP A 159 12.15 13.44 -4.90
C ASP A 159 12.44 12.04 -5.44
N MET A 160 11.75 11.74 -6.53
CA MET A 160 11.78 10.43 -7.15
C MET A 160 12.95 10.32 -8.11
N GLU A 161 13.84 9.38 -7.85
CA GLU A 161 14.95 9.07 -8.72
C GLU A 161 14.51 8.21 -9.92
N PHE A 162 15.04 8.51 -11.10
CA PHE A 162 14.84 7.73 -12.32
C PHE A 162 16.06 7.82 -13.22
N TRP A 163 16.24 6.87 -14.13
CA TRP A 163 17.29 6.91 -15.14
C TRP A 163 16.81 7.57 -16.43
N THR A 164 17.66 8.41 -16.98
CA THR A 164 17.56 8.87 -18.36
C THR A 164 17.85 7.71 -19.32
N LYS A 165 17.56 7.90 -20.62
CA LYS A 165 17.89 6.93 -21.66
C LYS A 165 19.41 6.65 -21.73
N GLN A 166 20.24 7.66 -21.47
CA GLN A 166 21.71 7.52 -21.48
C GLN A 166 22.18 6.65 -20.29
N GLU A 167 21.68 6.92 -19.09
CA GLU A 167 22.00 6.13 -17.88
C GLU A 167 21.57 4.67 -18.03
N PHE A 168 20.38 4.40 -18.61
CA PHE A 168 19.96 3.04 -18.90
C PHE A 168 20.86 2.34 -19.91
N LYS A 169 21.28 3.04 -20.98
CA LYS A 169 22.25 2.52 -21.97
C LYS A 169 23.61 2.24 -21.33
N GLN A 170 24.06 3.07 -20.40
CA GLN A 170 25.29 2.84 -19.63
C GLN A 170 25.20 1.61 -18.72
N PHE A 171 24.03 1.40 -18.10
CA PHE A 171 23.79 0.26 -17.22
C PHE A 171 23.72 -1.08 -17.96
N LEU A 172 23.05 -1.12 -19.12
CA LEU A 172 22.65 -2.36 -19.78
C LEU A 172 23.80 -3.34 -20.10
N PRO A 173 25.01 -2.91 -20.53
CA PRO A 173 26.16 -3.80 -20.78
C PRO A 173 26.58 -4.64 -19.56
N SER A 174 26.35 -4.16 -18.33
CA SER A 174 26.64 -4.95 -17.13
C SER A 174 25.80 -6.24 -17.03
N MET A 175 24.77 -6.37 -17.87
CA MET A 175 23.88 -7.53 -17.95
C MET A 175 24.20 -8.49 -19.12
N ASP A 176 25.18 -8.22 -19.97
CA ASP A 176 25.44 -9.01 -21.19
C ASP A 176 25.73 -10.49 -20.91
N LYS A 177 26.36 -10.79 -19.78
CA LYS A 177 26.60 -12.18 -19.33
C LYS A 177 25.37 -12.85 -18.68
N LYS A 178 24.26 -12.16 -18.58
CA LYS A 178 23.01 -12.59 -17.92
C LYS A 178 21.80 -12.28 -18.81
N PRO A 179 21.60 -13.01 -19.90
CA PRO A 179 20.62 -12.68 -20.94
C PRO A 179 19.18 -12.59 -20.38
N GLU A 180 18.84 -13.39 -19.38
CA GLU A 180 17.52 -13.31 -18.72
C GLU A 180 17.34 -11.98 -17.97
N ALA A 181 18.32 -11.56 -17.19
CA ALA A 181 18.28 -10.28 -16.48
C ALA A 181 18.29 -9.11 -17.47
N ARG A 182 19.11 -9.18 -18.53
CA ARG A 182 19.19 -8.18 -19.58
C ARG A 182 17.82 -7.94 -20.22
N MET A 183 17.16 -9.03 -20.68
CA MET A 183 15.82 -8.94 -21.25
C MET A 183 14.78 -8.40 -20.26
N ALA A 184 14.85 -8.84 -19.01
CA ALA A 184 13.97 -8.33 -17.96
C ALA A 184 14.12 -6.82 -17.75
N PHE A 185 15.35 -6.29 -17.69
CA PHE A 185 15.60 -4.84 -17.58
C PHE A 185 15.15 -4.08 -18.84
N MET A 186 15.37 -4.64 -20.02
CA MET A 186 14.87 -4.09 -21.28
C MET A 186 13.35 -3.92 -21.26
N LEU A 187 12.64 -4.99 -20.90
CA LEU A 187 11.17 -4.96 -20.81
C LEU A 187 10.68 -3.93 -19.75
N LEU A 188 11.28 -3.92 -18.55
CA LEU A 188 10.90 -2.96 -17.51
C LEU A 188 11.08 -1.52 -17.95
N TYR A 189 12.22 -1.20 -18.57
CA TYR A 189 12.52 0.16 -19.01
C TYR A 189 11.65 0.60 -20.19
N TRP A 190 11.53 -0.23 -21.25
CA TRP A 190 10.86 0.17 -22.49
C TRP A 190 9.34 -0.01 -22.49
N THR A 191 8.79 -0.69 -21.50
CA THR A 191 7.32 -0.87 -21.39
C THR A 191 6.71 -0.20 -20.17
N GLY A 192 7.51 0.06 -19.13
CA GLY A 192 7.04 0.60 -17.87
C GLY A 192 6.16 -0.37 -17.05
N MET A 193 6.17 -1.68 -17.40
CA MET A 193 5.42 -2.68 -16.60
C MET A 193 5.98 -2.81 -15.18
N ARG A 194 5.15 -3.28 -14.25
CA ARG A 194 5.58 -3.53 -12.87
C ARG A 194 6.41 -4.82 -12.82
N ILE A 195 7.37 -4.91 -11.88
CA ILE A 195 8.20 -6.13 -11.72
C ILE A 195 7.34 -7.39 -11.51
N GLY A 196 6.22 -7.32 -10.77
CA GLY A 196 5.34 -8.46 -10.61
C GLY A 196 4.59 -8.84 -11.91
N GLU A 197 4.30 -7.89 -12.80
CA GLU A 197 3.73 -8.12 -14.11
C GLU A 197 4.76 -8.82 -15.01
N LEU A 198 6.01 -8.33 -15.04
CA LEU A 198 7.12 -8.96 -15.75
C LEU A 198 7.33 -10.41 -15.33
N LEU A 199 7.42 -10.66 -14.02
CA LEU A 199 7.68 -12.00 -13.48
C LEU A 199 6.51 -12.99 -13.68
N ALA A 200 5.33 -12.48 -14.03
CA ALA A 200 4.17 -13.29 -14.36
C ALA A 200 4.04 -13.60 -15.85
N LEU A 201 4.85 -12.96 -16.74
CA LEU A 201 4.74 -13.13 -18.17
C LEU A 201 5.00 -14.60 -18.60
N THR A 202 4.16 -15.06 -19.51
CA THR A 202 4.25 -16.34 -20.22
C THR A 202 4.35 -16.09 -21.73
N TYR A 203 4.66 -17.09 -22.53
CA TYR A 203 4.66 -16.95 -23.99
C TYR A 203 3.28 -16.57 -24.55
N GLU A 204 2.20 -17.08 -23.95
CA GLU A 204 0.82 -16.76 -24.36
C GLU A 204 0.45 -15.28 -24.22
N ASP A 205 1.20 -14.54 -23.38
CA ASP A 205 0.98 -13.11 -23.20
C ASP A 205 1.59 -12.26 -24.32
N ILE A 206 2.38 -12.84 -25.25
CA ILE A 206 3.20 -12.14 -26.22
C ILE A 206 2.76 -12.48 -27.62
N ASP A 207 2.34 -11.48 -28.39
CA ASP A 207 2.10 -11.52 -29.83
C ASP A 207 3.22 -10.77 -30.54
N LEU A 208 4.24 -11.50 -31.00
CA LEU A 208 5.41 -10.90 -31.66
C LEU A 208 5.07 -10.32 -33.04
N GLU A 209 4.09 -10.86 -33.76
CA GLU A 209 3.66 -10.37 -35.05
C GLU A 209 3.00 -8.99 -34.92
N LYS A 210 2.09 -8.86 -33.96
CA LYS A 210 1.43 -7.59 -33.64
C LYS A 210 2.27 -6.70 -32.72
N ARG A 211 3.38 -7.21 -32.19
CA ARG A 211 4.24 -6.52 -31.22
C ARG A 211 3.46 -6.08 -29.97
N ILE A 212 2.65 -6.97 -29.43
CA ILE A 212 1.80 -6.71 -28.28
C ILE A 212 2.19 -7.62 -27.12
N ILE A 213 2.31 -7.04 -25.93
CA ILE A 213 2.40 -7.77 -24.66
C ILE A 213 1.10 -7.54 -23.87
N SER A 214 0.43 -8.61 -23.49
CA SER A 214 -0.80 -8.59 -22.70
C SER A 214 -0.47 -8.68 -21.20
N ILE A 215 -0.87 -7.69 -20.42
CA ILE A 215 -0.67 -7.65 -18.98
C ILE A 215 -2.00 -7.99 -18.30
N SER A 216 -2.13 -9.22 -17.81
CA SER A 216 -3.37 -9.73 -17.19
C SER A 216 -3.14 -10.37 -15.82
N LYS A 217 -1.89 -10.48 -15.37
CA LYS A 217 -1.52 -11.17 -14.14
C LYS A 217 -0.29 -10.55 -13.48
N SER A 218 -0.08 -10.85 -12.21
CA SER A 218 1.05 -10.38 -11.44
C SER A 218 1.55 -11.48 -10.50
N TYR A 219 2.86 -11.68 -10.48
CA TYR A 219 3.54 -12.64 -9.62
C TYR A 219 4.00 -11.96 -8.32
N GLN A 220 3.88 -12.70 -7.24
CA GLN A 220 4.49 -12.39 -5.95
C GLN A 220 4.91 -13.70 -5.25
N ARG A 221 5.91 -13.63 -4.38
CA ARG A 221 6.31 -14.76 -3.54
C ARG A 221 5.87 -14.49 -2.11
N LEU A 222 5.01 -15.37 -1.57
CA LEU A 222 4.46 -15.29 -0.21
C LEU A 222 4.85 -16.56 0.54
N ASP A 223 5.52 -16.43 1.68
CA ASP A 223 5.97 -17.54 2.52
C ASP A 223 6.73 -18.63 1.75
N GLY A 224 7.59 -18.21 0.83
CA GLY A 224 8.35 -19.13 -0.01
C GLY A 224 7.58 -19.75 -1.18
N LYS A 225 6.27 -19.49 -1.32
CA LYS A 225 5.41 -20.01 -2.39
C LYS A 225 5.21 -18.97 -3.49
N ASP A 226 5.23 -19.42 -4.72
CA ASP A 226 4.93 -18.61 -5.89
C ASP A 226 3.42 -18.45 -6.04
N VAL A 227 2.96 -17.19 -6.10
CA VAL A 227 1.53 -16.85 -6.19
C VAL A 227 1.33 -15.92 -7.38
N ILE A 228 0.49 -16.34 -8.33
CA ILE A 228 0.06 -15.52 -9.46
C ILE A 228 -1.38 -15.04 -9.16
N THR A 229 -1.59 -13.73 -9.24
CA THR A 229 -2.87 -13.11 -8.97
C THR A 229 -3.30 -12.23 -10.14
N PRO A 230 -4.62 -12.02 -10.35
CA PRO A 230 -5.07 -10.99 -11.27
C PRO A 230 -4.61 -9.60 -10.81
N PRO A 231 -4.56 -8.62 -11.70
CA PRO A 231 -4.22 -7.24 -11.38
C PRO A 231 -5.10 -6.67 -10.26
N LYS A 232 -4.62 -5.60 -9.60
CA LYS A 232 -5.36 -4.96 -8.50
C LYS A 232 -6.62 -4.23 -8.97
N THR A 233 -6.57 -3.67 -10.18
CA THR A 233 -7.66 -2.86 -10.75
C THR A 233 -7.92 -3.29 -12.20
N PRO A 234 -9.14 -3.08 -12.72
CA PRO A 234 -9.48 -3.40 -14.11
C PRO A 234 -8.55 -2.73 -15.13
N LYS A 235 -8.19 -1.47 -14.94
CA LYS A 235 -7.27 -0.73 -15.83
C LYS A 235 -5.83 -1.24 -15.82
N SER A 236 -5.45 -2.01 -14.81
CA SER A 236 -4.15 -2.69 -14.82
C SER A 236 -4.09 -3.82 -15.85
N ASN A 237 -5.26 -4.36 -16.27
CA ASN A 237 -5.35 -5.29 -17.38
C ASN A 237 -5.27 -4.48 -18.69
N ARG A 238 -4.18 -4.61 -19.43
CA ARG A 238 -3.89 -3.79 -20.61
C ARG A 238 -2.98 -4.51 -21.60
N LYS A 239 -3.00 -4.01 -22.83
CA LYS A 239 -2.07 -4.41 -23.90
C LYS A 239 -1.04 -3.31 -24.10
N ILE A 240 0.22 -3.68 -24.22
CA ILE A 240 1.33 -2.76 -24.46
C ILE A 240 1.93 -3.08 -25.82
N THR A 241 1.83 -2.14 -26.77
CA THR A 241 2.57 -2.25 -28.03
C THR A 241 4.03 -1.90 -27.80
N ILE A 242 4.94 -2.77 -28.25
CA ILE A 242 6.38 -2.61 -28.11
C ILE A 242 7.03 -2.16 -29.41
N PRO A 243 8.14 -1.39 -29.34
CA PRO A 243 8.86 -0.96 -30.55
C PRO A 243 9.52 -2.16 -31.26
N PRO A 244 9.76 -2.05 -32.60
CA PRO A 244 10.32 -3.14 -33.39
C PRO A 244 11.59 -3.75 -32.81
N PHE A 245 12.57 -2.93 -32.42
CA PHE A 245 13.83 -3.43 -31.87
C PHE A 245 13.65 -4.28 -30.62
N LEU A 246 12.68 -3.93 -29.75
CA LEU A 246 12.39 -4.71 -28.54
C LEU A 246 11.70 -6.03 -28.89
N ALA A 247 10.86 -6.05 -29.94
CA ALA A 247 10.24 -7.27 -30.43
C ALA A 247 11.29 -8.25 -30.99
N GLU A 248 12.29 -7.76 -31.73
CA GLU A 248 13.38 -8.59 -32.25
C GLU A 248 14.26 -9.15 -31.12
N GLU A 249 14.68 -8.33 -30.15
CA GLU A 249 15.42 -8.77 -28.96
C GLU A 249 14.63 -9.83 -28.16
N LEU A 250 13.32 -9.63 -28.03
CA LEU A 250 12.45 -10.56 -27.35
C LEU A 250 12.28 -11.87 -28.12
N LYS A 251 12.18 -11.82 -29.45
CA LYS A 251 12.12 -12.98 -30.33
C LYS A 251 13.40 -13.81 -30.25
N GLU A 252 14.55 -13.15 -30.28
CA GLU A 252 15.85 -13.82 -30.11
C GLU A 252 15.97 -14.46 -28.72
N TYR A 253 15.56 -13.75 -27.67
CA TYR A 253 15.52 -14.31 -26.32
C TYR A 253 14.62 -15.54 -26.24
N CYS A 254 13.40 -15.45 -26.78
CA CYS A 254 12.44 -16.56 -26.79
C CYS A 254 12.99 -17.79 -27.54
N SER A 255 13.71 -17.61 -28.65
CA SER A 255 14.30 -18.72 -29.43
C SER A 255 15.38 -19.52 -28.66
N ARG A 256 15.98 -18.90 -27.64
CA ARG A 256 17.00 -19.53 -26.76
C ARG A 256 16.40 -20.29 -25.57
N LEU A 257 15.09 -20.17 -25.33
CA LEU A 257 14.42 -20.80 -24.22
C LEU A 257 13.91 -22.18 -24.64
N TYR A 258 14.59 -23.24 -24.18
CA TYR A 258 14.20 -24.64 -24.47
C TYR A 258 13.35 -25.22 -23.35
N GLY A 259 12.33 -26.03 -23.73
CA GLY A 259 11.54 -26.83 -22.77
C GLY A 259 10.63 -26.03 -21.84
N ILE A 260 10.30 -24.76 -22.19
CA ILE A 260 9.33 -23.96 -21.47
C ILE A 260 7.97 -24.13 -22.15
N MET A 261 6.97 -24.54 -21.38
CA MET A 261 5.58 -24.63 -21.87
C MET A 261 4.99 -23.24 -22.09
N PRO A 262 4.05 -23.05 -23.04
CA PRO A 262 3.47 -21.75 -23.37
C PRO A 262 2.88 -20.99 -22.17
N ASN A 263 2.33 -21.71 -21.20
CA ASN A 263 1.71 -21.18 -19.99
C ASN A 263 2.68 -21.02 -18.80
N GLU A 264 3.95 -21.43 -18.95
CA GLU A 264 4.95 -21.26 -17.90
C GLU A 264 5.57 -19.86 -17.92
N ARG A 265 6.02 -19.39 -16.74
CA ARG A 265 6.68 -18.09 -16.61
C ARG A 265 7.99 -18.04 -17.41
N MET A 266 8.15 -17.03 -18.24
CA MET A 266 9.39 -16.78 -19.00
C MET A 266 10.58 -16.48 -18.09
N PHE A 267 10.33 -15.79 -16.98
CA PHE A 267 11.35 -15.40 -16.00
C PHE A 267 11.15 -16.22 -14.73
N ARG A 268 11.97 -17.26 -14.56
CA ARG A 268 11.84 -18.21 -13.42
C ARG A 268 12.48 -17.71 -12.12
N PHE A 269 13.16 -16.56 -12.16
CA PHE A 269 13.73 -15.93 -10.97
C PHE A 269 12.71 -15.08 -10.18
N THR A 270 13.13 -14.57 -9.02
CA THR A 270 12.33 -13.77 -8.11
C THR A 270 12.66 -12.29 -8.21
N LYS A 271 11.82 -11.44 -7.58
CA LYS A 271 12.09 -10.01 -7.45
C LYS A 271 13.44 -9.74 -6.76
N SER A 272 13.79 -10.53 -5.73
CA SER A 272 15.05 -10.39 -5.00
C SER A 272 16.27 -10.58 -5.90
N TYR A 273 16.22 -11.53 -6.86
CA TYR A 273 17.28 -11.69 -7.86
C TYR A 273 17.48 -10.39 -8.65
N MET A 274 16.41 -9.79 -9.15
CA MET A 274 16.49 -8.54 -9.91
C MET A 274 17.00 -7.37 -9.04
N GLU A 275 16.62 -7.33 -7.76
CA GLU A 275 17.13 -6.34 -6.80
C GLU A 275 18.63 -6.49 -6.56
N HIS A 276 19.17 -7.71 -6.53
CA HIS A 276 20.60 -7.93 -6.44
C HIS A 276 21.31 -7.53 -7.75
N GLU A 277 20.75 -7.88 -8.92
CA GLU A 277 21.34 -7.57 -10.21
C GLU A 277 21.39 -6.06 -10.49
N ILE A 278 20.34 -5.30 -10.15
CA ILE A 278 20.39 -3.85 -10.34
C ILE A 278 21.46 -3.21 -9.47
N VAL A 279 21.61 -3.64 -8.21
CA VAL A 279 22.66 -3.15 -7.29
C VAL A 279 24.05 -3.49 -7.82
N ARG A 280 24.25 -4.72 -8.33
CA ARG A 280 25.52 -5.14 -8.93
C ARG A 280 25.86 -4.31 -10.15
N GLY A 281 24.91 -4.15 -11.08
CA GLY A 281 25.11 -3.38 -12.31
C GLY A 281 25.38 -1.89 -12.04
N ILE A 282 24.69 -1.29 -11.08
CA ILE A 282 24.95 0.09 -10.62
C ILE A 282 26.40 0.23 -10.12
N LYS A 283 26.85 -0.72 -9.28
CA LYS A 283 28.22 -0.72 -8.77
C LYS A 283 29.27 -0.85 -9.88
N GLU A 284 28.99 -1.66 -10.90
CA GLU A 284 29.89 -1.92 -12.04
C GLU A 284 29.96 -0.72 -12.98
N THR A 285 28.85 -0.06 -13.25
CA THR A 285 28.76 1.00 -14.26
C THR A 285 28.85 2.42 -13.71
N GLY A 286 28.71 2.58 -12.39
CA GLY A 286 28.73 3.89 -11.73
C GLY A 286 27.50 4.76 -11.97
N VAL A 287 26.43 4.25 -12.59
CA VAL A 287 25.18 5.00 -12.75
C VAL A 287 24.53 5.27 -11.39
N LYS A 288 23.70 6.31 -11.31
CA LYS A 288 23.04 6.65 -10.05
C LYS A 288 22.15 5.52 -9.53
N ARG A 289 22.04 5.42 -8.21
CA ARG A 289 21.27 4.37 -7.57
C ARG A 289 19.77 4.62 -7.68
N ILE A 290 19.05 3.64 -8.23
CA ILE A 290 17.59 3.59 -8.25
C ILE A 290 17.09 2.22 -7.77
N ARG A 291 15.80 2.10 -7.50
CA ARG A 291 15.12 0.83 -7.21
C ARG A 291 14.55 0.24 -8.51
N ILE A 292 14.27 -1.04 -8.55
CA ILE A 292 13.61 -1.69 -9.69
C ILE A 292 12.32 -0.98 -10.12
N HIS A 293 11.52 -0.51 -9.16
CA HIS A 293 10.26 0.18 -9.48
C HIS A 293 10.51 1.54 -10.18
N ASP A 294 11.64 2.14 -9.94
CA ASP A 294 11.98 3.43 -10.51
C ASP A 294 12.30 3.35 -12.02
N LEU A 295 12.53 2.13 -12.59
CA LEU A 295 12.56 1.90 -14.04
C LEU A 295 11.23 2.25 -14.71
N ARG A 296 10.11 2.02 -14.03
CA ARG A 296 8.81 2.46 -14.50
C ARG A 296 8.68 3.99 -14.48
N HIS A 297 9.28 4.63 -13.49
CA HIS A 297 9.39 6.09 -13.46
C HIS A 297 10.30 6.60 -14.58
N SER A 298 11.40 5.90 -14.87
CA SER A 298 12.28 6.19 -16.00
C SER A 298 11.55 6.11 -17.33
N HIS A 299 10.70 5.07 -17.51
CA HIS A 299 9.85 4.96 -18.70
C HIS A 299 8.88 6.12 -18.85
N ALA A 300 8.20 6.49 -17.77
CA ALA A 300 7.25 7.61 -17.78
C ALA A 300 7.95 8.94 -18.07
N SER A 301 9.13 9.18 -17.47
CA SER A 301 9.94 10.37 -17.72
C SER A 301 10.37 10.46 -19.19
N LEU A 302 10.80 9.34 -19.79
CA LEU A 302 11.12 9.27 -21.21
C LEU A 302 9.91 9.64 -22.09
N LEU A 303 8.71 9.16 -21.74
CA LEU A 303 7.50 9.50 -22.52
C LEU A 303 7.13 10.97 -22.37
N VAL A 304 7.32 11.58 -21.19
CA VAL A 304 7.16 13.03 -21.00
C VAL A 304 8.14 13.82 -21.86
N GLU A 305 9.42 13.42 -21.86
CA GLU A 305 10.47 14.02 -22.68
C GLU A 305 10.15 13.94 -24.18
N LEU A 306 9.56 12.84 -24.62
CA LEU A 306 9.08 12.63 -26.00
C LEU A 306 7.77 13.38 -26.31
N GLY A 307 7.20 14.14 -25.39
CA GLY A 307 6.03 14.99 -25.58
C GLY A 307 4.67 14.28 -25.51
N PHE A 308 4.62 13.04 -25.03
CA PHE A 308 3.35 12.31 -24.91
C PHE A 308 2.44 12.90 -23.84
N GLN A 309 1.13 12.92 -24.13
CA GLN A 309 0.09 13.41 -23.23
C GLN A 309 -0.01 12.56 -21.97
N PRO A 310 -0.31 13.15 -20.80
CA PRO A 310 -0.46 12.42 -19.52
C PRO A 310 -1.48 11.28 -19.58
N LEU A 311 -2.53 11.41 -20.39
CA LEU A 311 -3.54 10.37 -20.57
C LEU A 311 -2.95 9.12 -21.23
N ALA A 312 -2.23 9.28 -22.32
CA ALA A 312 -1.57 8.17 -23.01
C ALA A 312 -0.54 7.46 -22.13
N ILE A 313 0.19 8.23 -21.31
CA ILE A 313 1.12 7.68 -20.31
C ILE A 313 0.35 6.89 -19.22
N ALA A 314 -0.77 7.42 -18.71
CA ALA A 314 -1.59 6.76 -17.72
C ALA A 314 -2.16 5.42 -18.23
N GLU A 315 -2.66 5.39 -19.46
CA GLU A 315 -3.17 4.18 -20.11
C GLU A 315 -2.08 3.13 -20.31
N ARG A 316 -0.93 3.53 -20.86
CA ARG A 316 0.22 2.63 -21.07
C ARG A 316 0.72 2.03 -19.76
N LEU A 317 0.79 2.83 -18.71
CA LEU A 317 1.18 2.37 -17.39
C LEU A 317 0.08 1.58 -16.67
N GLY A 318 -1.18 1.70 -17.04
CA GLY A 318 -2.31 1.11 -16.35
C GLY A 318 -2.57 1.77 -14.98
N HIS A 319 -2.60 3.10 -14.96
CA HIS A 319 -3.03 3.87 -13.80
C HIS A 319 -4.54 3.94 -13.75
N GLU A 320 -5.13 3.64 -12.60
CA GLU A 320 -6.59 3.70 -12.38
C GLU A 320 -7.12 5.12 -12.60
N LYS A 321 -6.36 6.11 -12.14
CA LYS A 321 -6.67 7.52 -12.20
C LYS A 321 -5.55 8.29 -12.86
N ILE A 322 -5.90 9.21 -13.76
CA ILE A 322 -4.94 10.09 -14.43
C ILE A 322 -4.19 10.97 -13.42
N GLU A 323 -4.85 11.34 -12.31
CA GLU A 323 -4.23 12.14 -11.25
C GLU A 323 -2.97 11.47 -10.69
N THR A 324 -2.88 10.14 -10.74
CA THR A 324 -1.66 9.42 -10.34
C THR A 324 -0.47 9.80 -11.25
N THR A 325 -0.70 9.88 -12.55
CA THR A 325 0.32 10.30 -13.52
C THR A 325 0.66 11.78 -13.34
N LEU A 326 -0.35 12.64 -13.26
CA LEU A 326 -0.14 14.08 -13.10
C LEU A 326 0.59 14.41 -11.79
N ASN A 327 0.13 13.89 -10.66
CA ASN A 327 0.75 14.13 -9.35
C ASN A 327 2.20 13.61 -9.26
N THR A 328 2.53 12.62 -10.09
CA THR A 328 3.86 12.01 -10.08
C THR A 328 4.82 12.67 -11.06
N TYR A 329 4.35 13.08 -12.24
CA TYR A 329 5.20 13.50 -13.36
C TYR A 329 4.95 14.93 -13.84
N SER A 330 4.00 15.70 -13.28
CA SER A 330 3.68 17.06 -13.75
C SER A 330 4.88 18.01 -13.72
N HIS A 331 5.76 17.84 -12.75
CA HIS A 331 6.97 18.66 -12.61
C HIS A 331 8.01 18.42 -13.74
N LEU A 332 7.90 17.32 -14.50
CA LEU A 332 8.76 16.99 -15.63
C LEU A 332 8.27 17.63 -16.94
N TYR A 333 7.01 18.08 -17.00
CA TYR A 333 6.50 18.75 -18.18
C TYR A 333 7.08 20.16 -18.27
N PRO A 334 7.60 20.57 -19.44
CA PRO A 334 8.11 21.92 -19.63
C PRO A 334 6.98 22.94 -19.43
N ASN A 335 7.35 24.11 -18.90
CA ASN A 335 6.43 25.23 -18.85
C ASN A 335 6.23 25.79 -20.27
N LYS A 336 5.06 25.54 -20.84
CA LYS A 336 4.72 25.93 -22.22
C LYS A 336 3.93 27.25 -22.30
N GLN A 337 3.93 28.08 -21.25
CA GLN A 337 3.13 29.32 -21.26
C GLN A 337 3.55 30.29 -22.35
N ALA A 338 4.86 30.43 -22.62
CA ALA A 338 5.33 31.24 -23.74
C ALA A 338 4.93 30.64 -25.10
N GLU A 339 5.17 29.34 -25.30
CA GLU A 339 4.77 28.64 -26.53
C GLU A 339 3.25 28.73 -26.77
N LEU A 340 2.44 28.67 -25.72
CA LEU A 340 0.99 28.84 -25.81
C LEU A 340 0.62 30.26 -26.25
N ALA A 341 1.26 31.28 -25.67
CA ALA A 341 1.03 32.66 -26.06
C ALA A 341 1.41 32.92 -27.52
N ASP A 342 2.59 32.43 -27.95
CA ASP A 342 3.04 32.57 -29.32
C ASP A 342 2.12 31.86 -30.33
N ARG A 343 1.59 30.68 -29.99
CA ARG A 343 0.64 29.98 -30.86
C ARG A 343 -0.73 30.65 -30.93
N LEU A 344 -1.20 31.23 -29.82
CA LEU A 344 -2.45 32.00 -29.83
C LEU A 344 -2.32 33.29 -30.65
N GLU A 345 -1.14 33.91 -30.70
CA GLU A 345 -0.88 35.06 -31.58
C GLU A 345 -0.96 34.64 -33.04
N LEU A 346 -0.27 33.54 -33.41
CA LEU A 346 -0.32 33.03 -34.81
C LEU A 346 -1.75 32.67 -35.26
N GLU A 347 -2.56 32.07 -34.36
CA GLU A 347 -3.97 31.73 -34.68
C GLU A 347 -4.82 32.99 -34.92
N ASN A 348 -4.53 34.06 -34.14
CA ASN A 348 -5.23 35.35 -34.31
C ASN A 348 -4.87 36.03 -35.67
N GLU A 349 -3.60 35.92 -36.07
CA GLU A 349 -3.13 36.47 -37.34
C GLU A 349 -3.70 35.72 -38.56
N GLU A 350 -3.98 34.40 -38.47
CA GLU A 350 -4.54 33.61 -39.54
C GLU A 350 -6.06 33.95 -39.78
N ASP A 351 -6.78 34.41 -38.74
CA ASP A 351 -8.19 34.80 -38.80
C ASP A 351 -8.37 36.22 -39.40
N GLU A 352 -7.31 37.02 -39.55
CA GLU A 352 -7.34 38.36 -40.14
C GLU A 352 -7.05 38.38 -41.67
N LEU A 353 -6.79 37.23 -42.32
CA LEU A 353 -6.55 37.04 -43.74
C LEU A 353 -7.73 36.39 -44.42
#